data_b524ed07a2c7ebc6b85a63e11280d876
#
_entry.id   b524ed07a2c7ebc6b85a63e11280d876
#
_cell.length_a   1.000
_cell.length_b   1.000
_cell.length_c   1.000
_cell.angle_alpha   90.00
_cell.angle_beta   90.00
_cell.angle_gamma   90.00
#
_symmetry.space_group_name_H-M   'P 1'
#
loop_
_entity.id
_entity.type
_entity.pdbx_description
1 polymer ?
#
loop_
_entity_poly.entity_id
_entity_poly.type
_entity_poly.pdbx_seq_one_letter_code
_entity_poly.pdbx_strand_id
1 'polypeptide(L)'
;MTGLFIMSLWKNYVTVHFQHKNDPRDTRSSRTKIQPNDKKKKRPARHSRPLSISSTTPLDLQRDQENNIEYDRTVTSKLSMTSNTSLSENGDGNANIKMETNVNQAPYAAENPFQNIALAEDTKLVPDLKYYYKEYGIDIEEFEVETDDGFIIDLWHFKSRLNDGVEEVKREPILLLHGLLQSCGAFASSGRKSLAYFLYESGFDVWLGNNRCGLNAKWNMKKLGNDHSKKWDWDMHQMVQYDLKALINYVLDSTGYAKLSLVAHSQGTTQGFMGLVNGEKLYASDFKLVDKLENFVALAPAVYPGPLLDEKAFVRLMAKGIDSPWYFGRRSFIPLMMTMRKLMVGTKIFSFLSYIMFNYLFDWNDVLWDRVLRDRNFLFSPVHISVKLMQWWLSPLPNKLSFKKGAEKIFPDKKTWFPIAKNDDDSGNNLDNNKLHLNPKRQNSEEFPHIIMFIPKQDRLVDGERLINHFINHEANAVYKIWYIDEYSHLDVLWAHDVIDRIGKPMIENLRFPNAR
;
A
#
# COMPACT_ATOMS: atom_id res chain seq x y z
N MET A 1 28.94 -5.21 14.91
CA MET A 1 27.95 -4.33 14.20
C MET A 1 28.63 -3.38 13.22
N THR A 2 29.63 -2.60 13.61
CA THR A 2 30.37 -1.67 12.73
C THR A 2 31.01 -2.32 11.51
N GLY A 3 31.63 -3.49 11.64
CA GLY A 3 32.28 -4.19 10.50
C GLY A 3 31.31 -4.71 9.42
N LEU A 4 30.12 -5.18 9.82
CA LEU A 4 29.07 -5.60 8.88
C LEU A 4 28.48 -4.38 8.14
N PHE A 5 28.40 -3.23 8.81
CA PHE A 5 27.94 -1.97 8.23
C PHE A 5 28.90 -1.46 7.14
N ILE A 6 30.22 -1.54 7.40
CA ILE A 6 31.28 -1.14 6.45
C ILE A 6 31.32 -2.08 5.24
N MET A 7 31.18 -3.40 5.42
CA MET A 7 31.10 -4.37 4.32
C MET A 7 29.84 -4.16 3.46
N SER A 8 28.72 -3.75 4.05
CA SER A 8 27.49 -3.40 3.34
C SER A 8 27.67 -2.17 2.46
N LEU A 9 28.31 -1.12 3.01
CA LEU A 9 28.62 0.10 2.27
C LEU A 9 29.52 -0.18 1.05
N TRP A 10 30.50 -1.04 1.20
CA TRP A 10 31.42 -1.42 0.12
C TRP A 10 30.70 -2.20 -0.98
N LYS A 11 29.91 -3.20 -0.63
CA LYS A 11 29.17 -4.03 -1.59
C LYS A 11 28.15 -3.21 -2.39
N ASN A 12 27.41 -2.32 -1.73
CA ASN A 12 26.42 -1.45 -2.40
C ASN A 12 27.10 -0.39 -3.28
N TYR A 13 28.20 0.22 -2.83
CA TYR A 13 28.95 1.16 -3.65
C TYR A 13 29.44 0.50 -4.96
N VAL A 14 29.95 -0.72 -4.88
CA VAL A 14 30.40 -1.48 -6.03
C VAL A 14 29.21 -1.85 -6.95
N THR A 15 28.09 -2.30 -6.38
CA THR A 15 26.91 -2.72 -7.17
C THR A 15 26.26 -1.53 -7.90
N VAL A 16 26.08 -0.42 -7.24
CA VAL A 16 25.47 0.81 -7.82
C VAL A 16 26.39 1.41 -8.90
N HIS A 17 27.71 1.39 -8.68
CA HIS A 17 28.67 1.94 -9.64
C HIS A 17 28.82 1.07 -10.89
N PHE A 18 28.67 -0.27 -10.79
CA PHE A 18 28.69 -1.17 -11.91
C PHE A 18 27.37 -1.23 -12.70
N GLN A 19 26.22 -1.06 -12.04
CA GLN A 19 24.93 -0.96 -12.72
C GLN A 19 24.80 0.33 -13.55
N HIS A 20 25.31 1.47 -13.07
CA HIS A 20 25.34 2.71 -13.85
C HIS A 20 26.22 2.66 -15.11
N LYS A 21 27.22 1.78 -15.15
CA LYS A 21 28.08 1.63 -16.32
C LYS A 21 27.46 0.80 -17.45
N ASN A 22 26.39 0.08 -17.17
CA ASN A 22 25.75 -0.86 -18.10
C ASN A 22 24.30 -0.46 -18.48
N ASP A 23 23.87 0.77 -18.18
CA ASP A 23 22.56 1.26 -18.63
C ASP A 23 22.62 1.64 -20.12
N PRO A 24 21.85 0.96 -20.99
CA PRO A 24 21.85 1.22 -22.45
C PRO A 24 21.34 2.61 -22.85
N ARG A 25 20.81 3.40 -21.92
CA ARG A 25 20.21 4.71 -22.19
C ARG A 25 21.20 5.87 -22.23
N ASP A 26 22.46 5.67 -21.82
CA ASP A 26 23.49 6.72 -21.76
C ASP A 26 24.41 6.78 -22.98
N THR A 27 24.12 6.04 -24.08
CA THR A 27 24.90 6.08 -25.31
C THR A 27 24.27 7.01 -26.36
N ARG A 28 24.27 8.30 -26.09
CA ARG A 28 24.24 9.36 -27.12
C ARG A 28 25.39 10.32 -26.94
N SER A 29 26.57 9.93 -27.35
CA SER A 29 27.65 10.75 -27.90
C SER A 29 28.97 9.97 -27.92
N SER A 30 29.30 9.39 -29.04
CA SER A 30 30.57 9.61 -29.74
C SER A 30 30.80 8.52 -30.78
N ARG A 31 31.06 9.02 -31.97
CA ARG A 31 31.34 8.29 -33.22
C ARG A 31 32.72 7.64 -33.18
N THR A 32 32.78 6.48 -33.90
CA THR A 32 33.87 5.93 -34.74
C THR A 32 35.08 5.28 -34.10
N LYS A 33 35.23 3.96 -34.32
CA LYS A 33 36.14 3.27 -35.31
C LYS A 33 36.18 1.74 -35.09
N ILE A 34 35.71 1.04 -36.05
CA ILE A 34 36.17 -0.11 -36.90
C ILE A 34 37.26 -1.05 -36.33
N GLN A 35 36.83 -2.28 -36.04
CA GLN A 35 37.26 -3.69 -36.39
C GLN A 35 38.75 -4.11 -36.30
N PRO A 36 39.05 -5.45 -36.44
CA PRO A 36 38.42 -6.72 -35.96
C PRO A 36 39.43 -7.73 -35.32
N ASN A 37 38.90 -8.87 -34.95
CA ASN A 37 39.45 -10.24 -34.99
C ASN A 37 39.56 -11.09 -33.72
N ASP A 38 38.74 -12.13 -33.78
CA ASP A 38 38.96 -13.55 -33.48
C ASP A 38 39.68 -14.01 -32.20
N LYS A 39 38.97 -14.77 -31.38
CA LYS A 39 39.12 -16.25 -31.27
C LYS A 39 38.30 -16.86 -30.14
N LYS A 40 37.61 -17.91 -30.53
CA LYS A 40 36.85 -18.90 -29.74
C LYS A 40 37.61 -19.44 -28.53
N LYS A 41 36.91 -19.55 -27.36
CA LYS A 41 37.04 -20.72 -26.48
C LYS A 41 35.70 -21.00 -25.76
N LYS A 42 35.14 -22.16 -26.08
CA LYS A 42 34.02 -22.82 -25.41
C LYS A 42 34.42 -23.29 -24.03
N ARG A 43 33.55 -23.13 -23.01
CA ARG A 43 33.39 -24.03 -21.86
C ARG A 43 31.97 -24.01 -21.34
N PRO A 44 31.50 -25.04 -20.60
CA PRO A 44 30.22 -25.67 -20.88
C PRO A 44 29.08 -25.21 -19.96
N ALA A 45 27.86 -25.39 -20.48
CA ALA A 45 26.60 -25.14 -19.83
C ALA A 45 26.38 -25.99 -18.57
N ARG A 46 25.96 -25.37 -17.48
CA ARG A 46 25.33 -26.03 -16.34
C ARG A 46 23.84 -25.95 -16.54
N HIS A 47 23.20 -27.08 -16.66
CA HIS A 47 21.78 -27.27 -16.79
C HIS A 47 21.04 -26.70 -15.55
N SER A 48 20.25 -25.67 -15.75
CA SER A 48 19.09 -25.38 -14.93
C SER A 48 17.85 -25.91 -15.65
N ARG A 49 17.15 -26.84 -15.02
CA ARG A 49 15.89 -27.39 -15.52
C ARG A 49 14.85 -26.28 -15.54
N PRO A 50 14.11 -26.07 -16.63
CA PRO A 50 12.91 -25.25 -16.59
C PRO A 50 11.79 -26.06 -15.94
N LEU A 51 11.10 -25.43 -14.98
CA LEU A 51 9.81 -25.89 -14.49
C LEU A 51 8.82 -25.83 -15.66
N SER A 52 8.34 -26.98 -16.08
CA SER A 52 7.27 -27.11 -17.05
C SER A 52 5.97 -26.58 -16.44
N ILE A 53 5.55 -25.41 -16.88
CA ILE A 53 4.15 -24.97 -16.74
C ILE A 53 3.38 -25.73 -17.79
N SER A 54 2.48 -26.62 -17.38
CA SER A 54 1.55 -27.28 -18.28
C SER A 54 0.67 -26.21 -18.91
N SER A 55 0.76 -26.11 -20.24
CA SER A 55 -0.06 -25.27 -21.06
C SER A 55 -1.51 -25.81 -21.04
N THR A 56 -2.36 -25.21 -20.23
CA THR A 56 -3.77 -25.12 -20.51
C THR A 56 -4.00 -23.79 -21.21
N THR A 57 -4.46 -23.89 -22.45
CA THR A 57 -4.70 -22.78 -23.36
C THR A 57 -5.68 -21.76 -22.79
N PRO A 58 -5.48 -20.44 -23.01
CA PRO A 58 -6.30 -19.36 -22.45
C PRO A 58 -7.67 -19.15 -23.12
N LEU A 59 -8.22 -20.15 -23.81
CA LEU A 59 -9.42 -19.95 -24.66
C LEU A 59 -10.77 -20.13 -23.97
N ASP A 60 -10.82 -20.63 -22.73
CA ASP A 60 -12.08 -20.85 -22.01
C ASP A 60 -12.40 -19.85 -20.88
N LEU A 61 -11.59 -18.80 -20.72
CA LEU A 61 -11.79 -17.78 -19.68
C LEU A 61 -12.57 -16.53 -20.14
N GLN A 62 -13.13 -16.54 -21.35
CA GLN A 62 -13.84 -15.37 -21.92
C GLN A 62 -15.35 -15.37 -21.76
N ARG A 63 -15.93 -16.26 -20.99
CA ARG A 63 -17.37 -16.19 -20.65
C ARG A 63 -17.54 -16.27 -19.14
N ASP A 64 -18.19 -15.27 -18.59
CA ASP A 64 -18.87 -15.21 -17.31
C ASP A 64 -18.08 -14.83 -16.04
N GLN A 65 -17.11 -13.89 -16.09
CA GLN A 65 -16.66 -13.26 -14.83
C GLN A 65 -16.29 -11.79 -15.03
N GLU A 66 -17.01 -10.88 -14.38
CA GLU A 66 -16.69 -9.45 -14.25
C GLU A 66 -15.46 -9.18 -13.33
N ASN A 67 -14.78 -10.21 -12.88
CA ASN A 67 -13.55 -10.09 -12.10
C ASN A 67 -12.35 -9.99 -13.05
N ASN A 68 -11.92 -8.78 -13.35
CA ASN A 68 -10.81 -8.53 -14.25
C ASN A 68 -9.49 -8.47 -13.49
N ILE A 69 -8.55 -9.34 -13.87
CA ILE A 69 -7.14 -9.16 -13.58
C ILE A 69 -6.56 -8.40 -14.75
N GLU A 70 -6.20 -7.14 -14.53
CA GLU A 70 -5.55 -6.33 -15.53
C GLU A 70 -4.02 -6.47 -15.35
N TYR A 71 -3.40 -7.15 -16.31
CA TYR A 71 -1.94 -7.19 -16.36
C TYR A 71 -1.48 -5.92 -17.05
N ASP A 72 -0.79 -5.05 -16.31
CA ASP A 72 -0.11 -3.90 -16.88
C ASP A 72 1.09 -4.40 -17.72
N ARG A 73 0.79 -4.77 -18.97
CA ARG A 73 1.82 -4.97 -19.98
C ARG A 73 2.23 -3.59 -20.44
N THR A 74 3.35 -3.08 -19.95
CA THR A 74 4.01 -1.94 -20.59
C THR A 74 4.43 -2.34 -22.00
N VAL A 75 3.46 -2.33 -22.88
CA VAL A 75 3.75 -2.29 -24.30
C VAL A 75 4.25 -0.88 -24.58
N THR A 76 5.52 -0.76 -24.90
CA THR A 76 6.05 0.37 -25.65
C THR A 76 5.38 0.39 -27.03
N SER A 77 4.09 0.71 -27.10
CA SER A 77 3.43 1.06 -28.34
C SER A 77 3.68 2.54 -28.57
N LYS A 78 4.47 2.84 -29.59
CA LYS A 78 4.53 4.14 -30.23
C LYS A 78 3.11 4.59 -30.52
N LEU A 79 2.58 5.52 -29.77
CA LEU A 79 1.40 6.30 -30.12
C LEU A 79 1.78 7.15 -31.33
N SER A 80 1.40 6.70 -32.51
CA SER A 80 1.30 7.57 -33.67
C SER A 80 0.05 8.44 -33.45
N MET A 81 0.27 9.69 -33.09
CA MET A 81 -0.77 10.72 -33.17
C MET A 81 -1.10 10.94 -34.64
N THR A 82 -2.24 10.49 -35.08
CA THR A 82 -2.92 11.03 -36.26
C THR A 82 -3.95 12.03 -35.77
N SER A 83 -3.59 13.30 -35.85
CA SER A 83 -4.51 14.42 -35.75
C SER A 83 -5.38 14.45 -37.02
N ASN A 84 -6.64 14.12 -36.92
CA ASN A 84 -7.63 14.49 -37.92
C ASN A 84 -8.43 15.68 -37.40
N THR A 85 -7.97 16.86 -37.72
CA THR A 85 -8.75 18.10 -37.73
C THR A 85 -9.49 18.16 -39.05
N SER A 86 -10.80 17.94 -39.07
CA SER A 86 -11.68 18.39 -40.12
C SER A 86 -12.46 19.61 -39.61
N LEU A 87 -12.05 20.79 -40.07
CA LEU A 87 -12.84 22.00 -39.97
C LEU A 87 -14.01 21.89 -40.98
N SER A 88 -15.24 22.05 -40.49
CA SER A 88 -16.34 22.51 -41.32
C SER A 88 -16.99 23.71 -40.62
N GLU A 89 -16.76 24.89 -41.20
CA GLU A 89 -17.58 26.07 -40.96
C GLU A 89 -18.97 25.85 -41.53
N ASN A 90 -20.03 26.17 -40.76
CA ASN A 90 -21.13 27.02 -41.21
C ASN A 90 -22.24 27.11 -40.15
N GLY A 91 -22.66 28.33 -39.84
CA GLY A 91 -24.07 28.71 -39.74
C GLY A 91 -24.68 28.83 -38.36
N ASP A 92 -24.90 30.04 -37.94
CA ASP A 92 -25.92 30.63 -37.06
C ASP A 92 -26.96 29.68 -36.43
N GLY A 93 -27.13 29.82 -35.13
CA GLY A 93 -28.31 29.26 -34.44
C GLY A 93 -28.19 29.28 -32.92
N ASN A 94 -28.78 30.28 -32.30
CA ASN A 94 -29.06 30.40 -30.89
C ASN A 94 -29.68 29.06 -30.35
N ALA A 95 -28.97 28.28 -29.60
CA ALA A 95 -29.50 27.11 -28.93
C ALA A 95 -29.10 27.17 -27.45
N ASN A 96 -30.10 27.33 -26.59
CA ASN A 96 -30.04 27.06 -25.18
C ASN A 96 -29.50 25.65 -24.95
N ILE A 97 -28.27 25.51 -24.53
CA ILE A 97 -27.70 24.24 -24.10
C ILE A 97 -28.24 23.98 -22.68
N LYS A 98 -29.31 23.21 -22.61
CA LYS A 98 -29.62 22.46 -21.38
C LYS A 98 -28.47 21.51 -21.12
N MET A 99 -27.66 21.78 -20.12
CA MET A 99 -26.75 20.81 -19.56
C MET A 99 -27.59 19.67 -18.99
N GLU A 100 -27.74 18.60 -19.77
CA GLU A 100 -28.10 17.30 -19.21
C GLU A 100 -26.87 16.82 -18.42
N THR A 101 -26.93 16.97 -17.11
CA THR A 101 -25.99 16.33 -16.20
C THR A 101 -26.19 14.82 -16.29
N ASN A 102 -25.28 14.16 -16.97
CA ASN A 102 -25.22 12.71 -17.01
C ASN A 102 -24.90 12.19 -15.58
N VAL A 103 -25.91 11.67 -14.90
CA VAL A 103 -25.90 11.27 -13.48
C VAL A 103 -25.00 10.05 -13.22
N ASN A 104 -24.30 9.51 -14.23
CA ASN A 104 -23.49 8.30 -14.13
C ASN A 104 -21.97 8.52 -14.23
N GLN A 105 -21.48 9.76 -14.15
CA GLN A 105 -20.05 9.99 -14.05
C GLN A 105 -19.64 10.07 -12.57
N ALA A 106 -18.61 9.28 -12.21
CA ALA A 106 -17.95 9.44 -10.92
C ALA A 106 -17.65 10.93 -10.67
N PRO A 107 -17.96 11.48 -9.50
CA PRO A 107 -17.84 12.92 -9.23
C PRO A 107 -16.38 13.43 -9.23
N TYR A 108 -15.40 12.52 -9.38
CA TYR A 108 -13.98 12.81 -9.22
C TYR A 108 -13.23 12.71 -10.56
N ALA A 109 -12.26 13.60 -10.73
CA ALA A 109 -11.42 13.59 -11.92
C ALA A 109 -10.48 12.39 -11.92
N ALA A 110 -10.54 11.57 -12.98
CA ALA A 110 -9.61 10.46 -13.18
C ALA A 110 -8.21 10.93 -13.64
N GLU A 111 -8.08 12.18 -14.10
CA GLU A 111 -6.82 12.73 -14.54
C GLU A 111 -6.11 13.51 -13.43
N ASN A 112 -4.79 13.35 -13.36
CA ASN A 112 -3.98 14.19 -12.47
C ASN A 112 -3.98 15.63 -13.00
N PRO A 113 -4.60 16.59 -12.29
CA PRO A 113 -4.70 17.98 -12.77
C PRO A 113 -3.34 18.66 -12.91
N PHE A 114 -2.28 18.10 -12.31
CA PHE A 114 -0.92 18.67 -12.33
C PHE A 114 0.02 17.98 -13.31
N GLN A 115 -0.45 17.07 -14.15
CA GLN A 115 0.40 16.32 -15.08
C GLN A 115 1.24 17.24 -15.99
N ASN A 116 0.71 18.40 -16.33
CA ASN A 116 1.36 19.36 -17.23
C ASN A 116 2.00 20.55 -16.49
N ILE A 117 1.94 20.59 -15.17
CA ILE A 117 2.49 21.69 -14.38
C ILE A 117 3.83 21.28 -13.81
N ALA A 118 4.91 21.77 -14.39
CA ALA A 118 6.27 21.59 -13.87
C ALA A 118 6.50 22.47 -12.62
N LEU A 119 5.83 22.14 -11.50
CA LEU A 119 6.04 22.81 -10.23
C LEU A 119 7.24 22.19 -9.52
N ALA A 120 8.22 23.02 -9.18
CA ALA A 120 9.35 22.60 -8.38
C ALA A 120 8.90 22.31 -6.95
N GLU A 121 9.23 21.11 -6.46
CA GLU A 121 8.99 20.74 -5.06
C GLU A 121 10.11 21.30 -4.17
N ASP A 122 9.77 21.72 -2.93
CA ASP A 122 10.78 22.13 -1.95
C ASP A 122 11.62 20.91 -1.52
N THR A 123 12.93 21.04 -1.64
CA THR A 123 13.89 19.98 -1.32
C THR A 123 14.42 20.01 0.10
N LYS A 124 13.99 20.97 0.92
CA LYS A 124 14.34 21.01 2.34
C LYS A 124 13.83 19.78 3.06
N LEU A 125 14.59 19.30 4.03
CA LEU A 125 14.27 18.11 4.81
C LEU A 125 13.64 18.51 6.15
N VAL A 126 12.37 18.86 6.13
CA VAL A 126 11.58 19.24 7.31
C VAL A 126 10.64 18.07 7.67
N PRO A 127 10.79 17.44 8.86
CA PRO A 127 9.96 16.30 9.26
C PRO A 127 8.56 16.73 9.75
N ASP A 128 7.91 17.59 8.98
CA ASP A 128 6.59 18.14 9.22
C ASP A 128 5.86 18.31 7.88
N LEU A 129 4.74 17.63 7.70
CA LEU A 129 3.93 17.77 6.47
C LEU A 129 3.29 19.16 6.34
N LYS A 130 2.93 19.81 7.45
CA LYS A 130 2.35 21.16 7.45
C LYS A 130 3.26 22.16 6.74
N TYR A 131 4.59 21.98 6.89
CA TYR A 131 5.58 22.81 6.23
C TYR A 131 5.41 22.80 4.69
N TYR A 132 5.25 21.62 4.09
CA TYR A 132 5.12 21.48 2.63
C TYR A 132 3.73 21.84 2.15
N TYR A 133 2.69 21.36 2.82
CA TYR A 133 1.31 21.45 2.38
C TYR A 133 0.71 22.86 2.53
N LYS A 134 1.30 23.68 3.41
CA LYS A 134 0.95 25.10 3.53
C LYS A 134 1.05 25.87 2.21
N GLU A 135 2.05 25.57 1.40
CA GLU A 135 2.26 26.20 0.10
C GLU A 135 1.24 25.77 -0.94
N TYR A 136 0.59 24.63 -0.72
CA TYR A 136 -0.48 24.10 -1.59
C TYR A 136 -1.88 24.57 -1.18
N GLY A 137 -1.99 25.43 -0.17
CA GLY A 137 -3.27 25.86 0.36
C GLY A 137 -4.00 24.80 1.20
N ILE A 138 -3.26 23.79 1.64
CA ILE A 138 -3.79 22.70 2.49
C ILE A 138 -3.26 22.88 3.90
N ASP A 139 -4.16 22.83 4.86
CA ASP A 139 -3.82 22.67 6.26
C ASP A 139 -3.89 21.20 6.66
N ILE A 140 -3.09 20.81 7.66
CA ILE A 140 -3.12 19.45 8.19
C ILE A 140 -3.57 19.53 9.63
N GLU A 141 -4.81 19.13 9.87
CA GLU A 141 -5.35 18.99 11.21
C GLU A 141 -4.82 17.71 11.83
N GLU A 142 -4.39 17.77 13.08
CA GLU A 142 -3.87 16.62 13.82
C GLU A 142 -4.81 16.27 14.96
N PHE A 143 -5.29 15.04 14.97
CA PHE A 143 -6.17 14.51 16.01
C PHE A 143 -5.47 13.40 16.79
N GLU A 144 -5.74 13.36 18.09
CA GLU A 144 -5.36 12.29 18.99
C GLU A 144 -6.56 11.37 19.21
N VAL A 145 -6.47 10.15 18.69
CA VAL A 145 -7.55 9.16 18.80
C VAL A 145 -7.18 8.14 19.87
N GLU A 146 -8.02 8.00 20.89
CA GLU A 146 -7.80 7.01 21.95
C GLU A 146 -8.40 5.67 21.54
N THR A 147 -7.61 4.61 21.61
CA THR A 147 -8.05 3.24 21.40
C THR A 147 -8.74 2.66 22.64
N ASP A 148 -9.57 1.62 22.47
CA ASP A 148 -10.28 0.98 23.57
C ASP A 148 -9.34 0.46 24.66
N ASP A 149 -8.15 0.01 24.30
CA ASP A 149 -7.10 -0.47 25.21
C ASP A 149 -6.16 0.63 25.74
N GLY A 150 -6.43 1.91 25.42
CA GLY A 150 -5.82 3.08 26.05
C GLY A 150 -4.56 3.61 25.38
N PHE A 151 -4.27 3.24 24.14
CA PHE A 151 -3.26 3.91 23.33
C PHE A 151 -3.84 5.19 22.73
N ILE A 152 -2.98 6.20 22.54
CA ILE A 152 -3.34 7.44 21.84
C ILE A 152 -2.56 7.42 20.52
N ILE A 153 -3.31 7.43 19.42
CA ILE A 153 -2.77 7.33 18.07
C ILE A 153 -3.03 8.62 17.30
N ASP A 154 -2.07 9.01 16.46
CA ASP A 154 -2.18 10.23 15.68
C ASP A 154 -2.97 9.97 14.39
N LEU A 155 -3.94 10.83 14.10
CA LEU A 155 -4.72 10.85 12.86
C LEU A 155 -4.63 12.25 12.26
N TRP A 156 -4.23 12.35 10.99
CA TRP A 156 -4.08 13.63 10.31
C TRP A 156 -5.11 13.77 9.20
N HIS A 157 -5.60 14.99 9.01
CA HIS A 157 -6.66 15.31 8.04
C HIS A 157 -6.23 16.46 7.16
N PHE A 158 -6.43 16.35 5.84
CA PHE A 158 -6.19 17.41 4.89
C PHE A 158 -7.40 18.32 4.80
N LYS A 159 -7.23 19.60 5.13
CA LYS A 159 -8.26 20.62 5.11
C LYS A 159 -7.89 21.76 4.15
N SER A 160 -8.85 22.22 3.36
CA SER A 160 -8.65 23.41 2.52
C SER A 160 -8.53 24.66 3.38
N ARG A 161 -7.55 25.51 3.07
CA ARG A 161 -7.40 26.84 3.68
C ARG A 161 -8.25 27.89 3.02
N LEU A 162 -8.74 27.61 1.81
CA LEU A 162 -9.42 28.60 0.95
C LEU A 162 -10.93 28.65 1.20
N ASN A 163 -11.47 27.76 2.04
CA ASN A 163 -12.91 27.61 2.22
C ASN A 163 -13.48 28.35 3.43
N ASP A 164 -12.83 29.41 3.92
CA ASP A 164 -13.42 30.24 4.98
C ASP A 164 -14.69 30.94 4.47
N GLY A 165 -15.83 30.30 4.69
CA GLY A 165 -17.17 30.88 4.40
C GLY A 165 -17.91 30.32 3.18
N VAL A 166 -17.38 29.32 2.48
CA VAL A 166 -18.11 28.57 1.44
C VAL A 166 -18.65 27.27 2.07
N GLU A 167 -19.93 26.95 1.79
CA GLU A 167 -20.52 25.67 2.20
C GLU A 167 -19.65 24.51 1.70
N GLU A 168 -19.12 23.71 2.64
CA GLU A 168 -18.15 22.67 2.31
C GLU A 168 -18.86 21.56 1.54
N VAL A 169 -18.46 21.37 0.28
CA VAL A 169 -18.98 20.25 -0.53
C VAL A 169 -18.62 18.95 0.18
N LYS A 170 -19.62 18.13 0.50
CA LYS A 170 -19.43 16.85 1.18
C LYS A 170 -18.60 15.93 0.31
N ARG A 171 -17.41 15.54 0.79
CA ARG A 171 -16.44 14.71 0.10
C ARG A 171 -16.40 13.31 0.70
N GLU A 172 -16.20 12.27 -0.14
CA GLU A 172 -16.10 10.89 0.31
C GLU A 172 -14.83 10.66 1.13
N PRO A 173 -14.94 10.10 2.36
CA PRO A 173 -13.78 9.89 3.22
C PRO A 173 -12.90 8.74 2.73
N ILE A 174 -11.60 9.00 2.66
CA ILE A 174 -10.57 8.03 2.33
C ILE A 174 -9.49 8.01 3.40
N LEU A 175 -9.29 6.84 4.02
CA LEU A 175 -8.31 6.64 5.09
C LEU A 175 -7.07 5.93 4.53
N LEU A 176 -5.89 6.56 4.67
CA LEU A 176 -4.61 6.01 4.24
C LEU A 176 -3.86 5.41 5.42
N LEU A 177 -3.53 4.10 5.38
CA LEU A 177 -2.90 3.36 6.47
C LEU A 177 -1.53 2.79 6.06
N HIS A 178 -0.50 3.16 6.80
CA HIS A 178 0.92 2.90 6.49
C HIS A 178 1.40 1.47 6.76
N GLY A 179 2.60 1.15 6.24
CA GLY A 179 3.32 -0.11 6.44
C GLY A 179 4.19 -0.18 7.70
N LEU A 180 4.88 -1.30 7.86
CA LEU A 180 5.80 -1.56 8.98
C LEU A 180 6.92 -0.51 9.02
N LEU A 181 7.24 -0.01 10.22
CA LEU A 181 8.27 1.02 10.46
C LEU A 181 8.00 2.38 9.77
N GLN A 182 6.86 2.59 9.17
CA GLN A 182 6.47 3.86 8.56
C GLN A 182 5.45 4.61 9.45
N SER A 183 5.22 5.88 9.12
CA SER A 183 4.01 6.61 9.49
C SER A 183 3.20 6.94 8.24
N CYS A 184 1.99 7.43 8.41
CA CYS A 184 1.11 7.83 7.32
C CYS A 184 1.71 8.92 6.43
N GLY A 185 2.68 9.70 6.92
CA GLY A 185 3.43 10.66 6.14
C GLY A 185 4.14 10.06 4.91
N ALA A 186 4.33 8.74 4.86
CA ALA A 186 4.86 8.05 3.69
C ALA A 186 3.97 8.21 2.43
N PHE A 187 2.65 8.38 2.60
CA PHE A 187 1.71 8.65 1.50
C PHE A 187 1.75 10.08 0.98
N ALA A 188 2.36 11.00 1.73
CA ALA A 188 2.31 12.43 1.48
C ALA A 188 3.70 13.07 1.30
N SER A 189 4.79 12.31 1.53
CA SER A 189 6.17 12.82 1.56
C SER A 189 6.64 13.43 0.24
N SER A 190 6.10 12.97 -0.90
CA SER A 190 6.46 13.49 -2.22
C SER A 190 5.69 14.77 -2.62
N GLY A 191 4.94 15.39 -1.69
CA GLY A 191 4.21 16.63 -1.92
C GLY A 191 3.14 16.46 -3.00
N ARG A 192 3.12 17.34 -4.02
CA ARG A 192 2.16 17.28 -5.13
C ARG A 192 2.23 15.99 -5.96
N LYS A 193 3.36 15.28 -5.91
CA LYS A 193 3.54 14.00 -6.62
C LYS A 193 3.13 12.80 -5.77
N SER A 194 2.50 13.01 -4.61
CA SER A 194 2.08 11.96 -3.70
C SER A 194 0.65 11.49 -3.95
N LEU A 195 0.36 10.25 -3.60
CA LEU A 195 -1.00 9.71 -3.65
C LEU A 195 -1.97 10.50 -2.77
N ALA A 196 -1.55 10.93 -1.57
CA ALA A 196 -2.40 11.70 -0.67
C ALA A 196 -2.84 13.04 -1.29
N TYR A 197 -1.91 13.74 -1.93
CA TYR A 197 -2.23 15.01 -2.60
C TYR A 197 -3.13 14.78 -3.82
N PHE A 198 -2.83 13.77 -4.64
CA PHE A 198 -3.64 13.42 -5.80
C PHE A 198 -5.10 13.11 -5.40
N LEU A 199 -5.30 12.31 -4.36
CA LEU A 199 -6.63 11.98 -3.86
C LEU A 199 -7.37 13.23 -3.36
N TYR A 200 -6.69 14.11 -2.63
CA TYR A 200 -7.28 15.36 -2.17
C TYR A 200 -7.72 16.26 -3.34
N GLU A 201 -6.87 16.45 -4.35
CA GLU A 201 -7.20 17.24 -5.54
C GLU A 201 -8.27 16.56 -6.41
N SER A 202 -8.37 15.24 -6.35
CA SER A 202 -9.45 14.50 -7.01
C SER A 202 -10.79 14.58 -6.26
N GLY A 203 -10.85 15.32 -5.15
CA GLY A 203 -12.10 15.64 -4.45
C GLY A 203 -12.44 14.72 -3.27
N PHE A 204 -11.50 13.88 -2.80
CA PHE A 204 -11.70 13.07 -1.61
C PHE A 204 -11.44 13.85 -0.32
N ASP A 205 -12.08 13.40 0.76
CA ASP A 205 -11.78 13.83 2.13
C ASP A 205 -10.68 12.92 2.68
N VAL A 206 -9.42 13.42 2.70
CA VAL A 206 -8.22 12.59 2.91
C VAL A 206 -7.80 12.58 4.37
N TRP A 207 -7.81 11.38 4.96
CA TRP A 207 -7.38 11.08 6.31
C TRP A 207 -6.14 10.18 6.31
N LEU A 208 -5.16 10.52 7.14
CA LEU A 208 -3.88 9.83 7.23
C LEU A 208 -3.75 9.17 8.61
N GLY A 209 -3.97 7.87 8.70
CA GLY A 209 -3.99 7.11 9.94
C GLY A 209 -2.62 6.58 10.35
N ASN A 210 -2.27 6.77 11.62
CA ASN A 210 -1.10 6.18 12.24
C ASN A 210 -1.46 5.06 13.22
N ASN A 211 -0.66 4.03 13.24
CA ASN A 211 -0.74 2.98 14.25
C ASN A 211 -0.09 3.42 15.56
N ARG A 212 -0.38 2.65 16.64
CA ARG A 212 0.12 2.89 18.01
C ARG A 212 1.63 3.08 18.08
N CYS A 213 2.06 3.86 19.02
CA CYS A 213 3.44 4.27 19.27
C CYS A 213 4.08 5.16 18.18
N GLY A 214 3.83 4.99 16.92
CA GLY A 214 4.16 5.88 15.80
C GLY A 214 5.45 6.67 15.94
N LEU A 215 5.42 7.94 15.55
CA LEU A 215 6.55 8.88 15.75
C LEU A 215 6.73 9.25 17.22
N ASN A 216 5.62 9.37 17.96
CA ASN A 216 5.60 9.70 19.39
C ASN A 216 4.68 8.72 20.12
N ALA A 217 5.25 7.87 20.96
CA ALA A 217 4.46 6.91 21.72
C ALA A 217 3.65 7.60 22.83
N LYS A 218 2.32 7.53 22.72
CA LYS A 218 1.36 8.15 23.64
C LYS A 218 0.37 7.11 24.17
N TRP A 219 -0.08 7.29 25.40
CA TRP A 219 -1.06 6.40 26.04
C TRP A 219 -1.79 7.09 27.19
N ASN A 220 -3.00 6.62 27.46
CA ASN A 220 -3.78 7.05 28.59
C ASN A 220 -3.26 6.37 29.88
N MET A 221 -2.63 7.16 30.76
CA MET A 221 -2.04 6.67 32.01
C MET A 221 -3.06 6.10 32.97
N LYS A 222 -4.32 6.53 32.92
CA LYS A 222 -5.39 6.01 33.78
C LYS A 222 -5.76 4.57 33.39
N LYS A 223 -5.77 4.24 32.08
CA LYS A 223 -6.09 2.91 31.56
C LYS A 223 -4.91 1.95 31.63
N LEU A 224 -3.74 2.36 31.19
CA LEU A 224 -2.54 1.51 31.12
C LEU A 224 -1.70 1.51 32.41
N GLY A 225 -1.90 2.52 33.27
CA GLY A 225 -1.12 2.67 34.50
C GLY A 225 0.36 2.93 34.28
N ASN A 226 1.16 2.72 35.34
CA ASN A 226 2.63 2.88 35.28
C ASN A 226 3.35 1.62 34.80
N ASP A 227 2.63 0.56 34.42
CA ASP A 227 3.24 -0.66 33.94
C ASP A 227 3.80 -0.47 32.52
N HIS A 228 5.09 -0.23 32.46
CA HIS A 228 5.82 -0.07 31.20
C HIS A 228 5.81 -1.34 30.33
N SER A 229 5.51 -2.51 30.88
CA SER A 229 5.42 -3.74 30.08
C SER A 229 4.18 -3.72 29.19
N LYS A 230 3.03 -3.30 29.73
CA LYS A 230 1.76 -3.19 28.98
C LYS A 230 1.85 -2.24 27.77
N LYS A 231 2.66 -1.17 27.88
CA LYS A 231 2.87 -0.17 26.82
C LYS A 231 3.54 -0.72 25.56
N TRP A 232 4.17 -1.91 25.66
CA TRP A 232 4.88 -2.56 24.57
C TRP A 232 4.43 -3.99 24.34
N ASP A 233 3.36 -4.42 25.02
CA ASP A 233 2.81 -5.78 24.96
C ASP A 233 1.71 -5.90 23.90
N TRP A 234 2.06 -5.61 22.65
CA TRP A 234 1.13 -5.61 21.52
C TRP A 234 1.82 -6.09 20.24
N ASP A 235 1.01 -6.69 19.38
CA ASP A 235 1.39 -7.12 18.04
C ASP A 235 0.31 -6.77 17.01
N MET A 236 0.28 -7.46 15.88
CA MET A 236 -0.67 -7.24 14.82
C MET A 236 -2.14 -7.37 15.27
N HIS A 237 -2.43 -8.27 16.20
CA HIS A 237 -3.80 -8.48 16.66
C HIS A 237 -4.37 -7.23 17.33
N GLN A 238 -3.61 -6.57 18.22
CA GLN A 238 -4.05 -5.33 18.87
C GLN A 238 -4.16 -4.18 17.87
N MET A 239 -3.29 -4.12 16.86
CA MET A 239 -3.37 -3.10 15.81
C MET A 239 -4.64 -3.26 14.96
N VAL A 240 -5.05 -4.49 14.66
CA VAL A 240 -6.33 -4.75 13.97
C VAL A 240 -7.50 -4.44 14.89
N GLN A 241 -7.49 -5.01 16.08
CA GLN A 241 -8.62 -4.98 17.01
C GLN A 241 -8.93 -3.57 17.53
N TYR A 242 -7.90 -2.77 17.76
CA TYR A 242 -8.06 -1.48 18.43
C TYR A 242 -7.69 -0.29 17.55
N ASP A 243 -6.51 -0.29 16.90
CA ASP A 243 -6.05 0.88 16.14
C ASP A 243 -6.91 1.10 14.90
N LEU A 244 -7.06 0.06 14.06
CA LEU A 244 -7.85 0.15 12.84
C LEU A 244 -9.32 0.51 13.15
N LYS A 245 -9.92 -0.12 14.16
CA LYS A 245 -11.27 0.20 14.64
C LYS A 245 -11.40 1.66 15.07
N ALA A 246 -10.46 2.13 15.88
CA ALA A 246 -10.50 3.51 16.40
C ALA A 246 -10.37 4.55 15.29
N LEU A 247 -9.45 4.34 14.35
CA LEU A 247 -9.26 5.23 13.20
C LEU A 247 -10.51 5.30 12.32
N ILE A 248 -11.09 4.16 11.98
CA ILE A 248 -12.30 4.08 11.14
C ILE A 248 -13.48 4.75 11.82
N ASN A 249 -13.74 4.42 13.08
CA ASN A 249 -14.86 5.02 13.81
C ASN A 249 -14.70 6.54 13.91
N TYR A 250 -13.51 7.04 14.24
CA TYR A 250 -13.25 8.46 14.33
C TYR A 250 -13.54 9.20 13.02
N VAL A 251 -13.07 8.64 11.87
CA VAL A 251 -13.34 9.24 10.55
C VAL A 251 -14.83 9.23 10.23
N LEU A 252 -15.52 8.11 10.45
CA LEU A 252 -16.95 8.00 10.17
C LEU A 252 -17.79 8.91 11.06
N ASP A 253 -17.45 9.00 12.34
CA ASP A 253 -18.13 9.91 13.29
C ASP A 253 -17.88 11.38 12.92
N SER A 254 -16.68 11.73 12.47
CA SER A 254 -16.32 13.10 12.08
C SER A 254 -16.97 13.54 10.77
N THR A 255 -17.14 12.61 9.81
CA THR A 255 -17.64 12.92 8.46
C THR A 255 -19.14 12.68 8.30
N GLY A 256 -19.73 11.87 9.19
CA GLY A 256 -21.14 11.46 9.12
C GLY A 256 -21.43 10.48 7.96
N TYR A 257 -20.41 9.84 7.39
CA TYR A 257 -20.59 8.78 6.42
C TYR A 257 -20.78 7.42 7.09
N ALA A 258 -21.54 6.53 6.46
CA ALA A 258 -21.73 5.17 6.96
C ALA A 258 -20.51 4.27 6.67
N LYS A 259 -19.82 4.51 5.57
CA LYS A 259 -18.67 3.77 5.10
C LYS A 259 -17.58 4.70 4.59
N LEU A 260 -16.35 4.22 4.58
CA LEU A 260 -15.20 4.91 3.99
C LEU A 260 -14.41 4.00 3.04
N SER A 261 -13.52 4.59 2.24
CA SER A 261 -12.51 3.85 1.47
C SER A 261 -11.22 3.73 2.28
N LEU A 262 -10.74 2.49 2.50
CA LEU A 262 -9.46 2.23 3.16
C LEU A 262 -8.39 1.95 2.11
N VAL A 263 -7.35 2.77 2.05
CA VAL A 263 -6.14 2.54 1.24
C VAL A 263 -5.00 2.18 2.17
N ALA A 264 -4.51 0.97 2.08
CA ALA A 264 -3.50 0.47 2.98
C ALA A 264 -2.25 0.02 2.23
N HIS A 265 -1.07 0.20 2.85
CA HIS A 265 0.21 -0.24 2.31
C HIS A 265 0.83 -1.31 3.20
N SER A 266 1.36 -2.39 2.58
CA SER A 266 2.18 -3.40 3.27
C SER A 266 1.51 -3.93 4.55
N GLN A 267 2.07 -3.69 5.74
CA GLN A 267 1.49 -4.06 7.03
C GLN A 267 0.04 -3.56 7.20
N GLY A 268 -0.28 -2.36 6.71
CA GLY A 268 -1.66 -1.85 6.74
C GLY A 268 -2.62 -2.75 5.97
N THR A 269 -2.16 -3.37 4.87
CA THR A 269 -2.97 -4.35 4.13
C THR A 269 -3.21 -5.62 4.93
N THR A 270 -2.20 -6.06 5.71
CA THR A 270 -2.36 -7.18 6.65
C THR A 270 -3.45 -6.87 7.69
N GLN A 271 -3.47 -5.63 8.20
CA GLN A 271 -4.53 -5.20 9.13
C GLN A 271 -5.91 -5.25 8.47
N GLY A 272 -6.06 -4.72 7.25
CA GLY A 272 -7.31 -4.77 6.50
C GLY A 272 -7.78 -6.19 6.22
N PHE A 273 -6.92 -7.03 5.66
CA PHE A 273 -7.26 -8.43 5.39
C PHE A 273 -7.55 -9.23 6.65
N MET A 274 -6.77 -9.09 7.73
CA MET A 274 -7.06 -9.76 9.01
C MET A 274 -8.41 -9.33 9.57
N GLY A 275 -8.74 -8.05 9.49
CA GLY A 275 -10.02 -7.52 9.94
C GLY A 275 -11.21 -8.04 9.13
N LEU A 276 -11.05 -8.24 7.81
CA LEU A 276 -12.09 -8.79 6.94
C LEU A 276 -12.22 -10.32 7.09
N VAL A 277 -11.10 -11.05 7.17
CA VAL A 277 -11.08 -12.53 7.20
C VAL A 277 -11.36 -13.08 8.60
N ASN A 278 -10.85 -12.43 9.63
CA ASN A 278 -10.92 -12.90 11.02
C ASN A 278 -11.71 -11.94 11.94
N GLY A 279 -12.47 -11.02 11.36
CA GLY A 279 -13.15 -9.96 12.11
C GLY A 279 -14.06 -10.49 13.22
N GLU A 280 -14.80 -11.57 13.00
CA GLU A 280 -15.66 -12.19 14.01
C GLU A 280 -14.93 -12.65 15.27
N LYS A 281 -13.63 -12.99 15.14
CA LYS A 281 -12.78 -13.41 16.27
C LYS A 281 -12.02 -12.26 16.91
N LEU A 282 -11.76 -11.19 16.13
CA LEU A 282 -10.91 -10.08 16.56
C LEU A 282 -11.72 -8.94 17.18
N TYR A 283 -12.89 -8.67 16.62
CA TYR A 283 -13.75 -7.58 17.09
C TYR A 283 -14.83 -8.09 18.04
N ALA A 284 -15.25 -7.23 18.96
CA ALA A 284 -16.46 -7.46 19.72
C ALA A 284 -17.69 -7.38 18.80
N SER A 285 -18.83 -7.84 19.28
CA SER A 285 -20.09 -7.92 18.49
C SER A 285 -20.61 -6.58 17.98
N ASP A 286 -20.07 -5.47 18.50
CA ASP A 286 -20.46 -4.09 18.18
C ASP A 286 -19.76 -3.52 16.93
N PHE A 287 -18.74 -4.22 16.38
CA PHE A 287 -17.99 -3.76 15.23
C PHE A 287 -17.76 -4.88 14.19
N LYS A 288 -18.05 -4.55 12.94
CA LYS A 288 -17.72 -5.39 11.78
C LYS A 288 -17.04 -4.52 10.75
N LEU A 289 -15.80 -4.85 10.41
CA LEU A 289 -15.03 -4.06 9.43
C LEU A 289 -15.72 -4.02 8.06
N VAL A 290 -16.33 -5.11 7.65
CA VAL A 290 -17.06 -5.22 6.38
C VAL A 290 -18.20 -4.20 6.24
N ASP A 291 -18.86 -3.86 7.34
CA ASP A 291 -19.98 -2.89 7.34
C ASP A 291 -19.49 -1.42 7.32
N LYS A 292 -18.18 -1.21 7.48
CA LYS A 292 -17.56 0.12 7.59
C LYS A 292 -16.77 0.53 6.36
N LEU A 293 -16.50 -0.41 5.46
CA LEU A 293 -15.74 -0.16 4.24
C LEU A 293 -16.64 -0.19 3.00
N GLU A 294 -16.49 0.80 2.14
CA GLU A 294 -17.01 0.78 0.77
C GLU A 294 -16.00 0.16 -0.18
N ASN A 295 -14.73 0.55 -0.04
CA ASN A 295 -13.61 0.02 -0.80
C ASN A 295 -12.47 -0.35 0.13
N PHE A 296 -11.72 -1.39 -0.25
CA PHE A 296 -10.44 -1.73 0.36
C PHE A 296 -9.37 -1.80 -0.73
N VAL A 297 -8.48 -0.81 -0.73
CA VAL A 297 -7.35 -0.73 -1.66
C VAL A 297 -6.08 -1.22 -0.97
N ALA A 298 -5.48 -2.27 -1.51
CA ALA A 298 -4.27 -2.89 -0.96
C ALA A 298 -3.06 -2.63 -1.88
N LEU A 299 -2.11 -1.85 -1.37
CA LEU A 299 -0.85 -1.51 -2.04
C LEU A 299 0.26 -2.43 -1.52
N ALA A 300 0.90 -3.21 -2.39
CA ALA A 300 1.91 -4.20 -2.03
C ALA A 300 1.45 -5.11 -0.86
N PRO A 301 0.35 -5.87 -1.02
CA PRO A 301 -0.32 -6.57 0.07
C PRO A 301 0.58 -7.60 0.76
N ALA A 302 0.77 -7.43 2.07
CA ALA A 302 1.58 -8.32 2.90
C ALA A 302 0.72 -9.42 3.56
N VAL A 303 0.32 -10.40 2.76
CA VAL A 303 -0.51 -11.54 3.17
C VAL A 303 0.31 -12.82 3.29
N TYR A 304 1.20 -13.06 2.36
CA TYR A 304 2.09 -14.22 2.35
C TYR A 304 3.56 -13.79 2.33
N PRO A 305 4.45 -14.54 3.04
CA PRO A 305 5.86 -14.22 3.08
C PRO A 305 6.56 -14.50 1.74
N GLY A 306 7.32 -13.53 1.26
CA GLY A 306 8.14 -13.67 0.07
C GLY A 306 9.51 -14.30 0.35
N PRO A 307 10.27 -14.64 -0.71
CA PRO A 307 11.54 -15.36 -0.63
C PRO A 307 12.64 -14.59 0.12
N LEU A 308 12.58 -13.28 0.16
CA LEU A 308 13.57 -12.43 0.82
C LEU A 308 13.73 -12.78 2.31
N LEU A 309 12.63 -13.16 2.99
CA LEU A 309 12.66 -13.51 4.41
C LEU A 309 13.55 -14.73 4.71
N ASP A 310 13.76 -15.61 3.75
CA ASP A 310 14.61 -16.79 3.87
C ASP A 310 15.98 -16.66 3.18
N GLU A 311 16.11 -15.80 2.19
CA GLU A 311 17.33 -15.63 1.41
C GLU A 311 18.30 -14.62 2.03
N LYS A 312 17.80 -13.51 2.60
CA LYS A 312 18.68 -12.48 3.18
C LYS A 312 19.29 -12.92 4.49
N ALA A 313 20.63 -12.98 4.50
CA ALA A 313 21.39 -13.41 5.69
C ALA A 313 21.08 -12.57 6.93
N PHE A 314 20.92 -11.24 6.76
CA PHE A 314 20.62 -10.35 7.87
C PHE A 314 19.18 -10.56 8.39
N VAL A 315 18.20 -10.77 7.52
CA VAL A 315 16.81 -11.06 7.92
C VAL A 315 16.74 -12.40 8.65
N ARG A 316 17.46 -13.41 8.19
CA ARG A 316 17.60 -14.69 8.91
C ARG A 316 18.24 -14.53 10.29
N LEU A 317 19.28 -13.67 10.39
CA LEU A 317 19.91 -13.36 11.67
C LEU A 317 18.94 -12.66 12.62
N MET A 318 18.21 -11.66 12.12
CA MET A 318 17.14 -11.00 12.88
C MET A 318 16.10 -12.02 13.35
N ALA A 319 15.58 -12.87 12.46
CA ALA A 319 14.60 -13.88 12.79
C ALA A 319 15.11 -14.84 13.90
N LYS A 320 16.35 -15.29 13.81
CA LYS A 320 16.96 -16.16 14.86
C LYS A 320 17.09 -15.46 16.21
N GLY A 321 17.35 -14.16 16.21
CA GLY A 321 17.59 -13.39 17.42
C GLY A 321 16.37 -12.68 18.00
N ILE A 322 15.24 -12.62 17.25
CA ILE A 322 14.10 -11.77 17.64
C ILE A 322 13.41 -12.22 18.94
N ASP A 323 13.47 -13.49 19.23
CA ASP A 323 12.91 -14.05 20.46
C ASP A 323 13.85 -13.90 21.67
N SER A 324 15.10 -13.46 21.44
CA SER A 324 16.06 -13.20 22.50
C SER A 324 16.04 -11.73 22.92
N PRO A 325 15.76 -11.43 24.20
CA PRO A 325 15.68 -10.05 24.69
C PRO A 325 17.02 -9.29 24.63
N TRP A 326 18.13 -9.99 24.42
CA TRP A 326 19.47 -9.42 24.39
C TRP A 326 19.80 -8.70 23.07
N TYR A 327 19.18 -9.13 21.93
CA TYR A 327 19.53 -8.60 20.62
C TYR A 327 18.73 -7.35 20.24
N PHE A 328 17.42 -7.36 20.48
CA PHE A 328 16.51 -6.32 19.97
C PHE A 328 15.72 -5.59 21.05
N GLY A 329 15.96 -5.94 22.33
CA GLY A 329 15.25 -5.36 23.46
C GLY A 329 14.08 -6.22 23.94
N ARG A 330 13.36 -5.72 24.95
CA ARG A 330 12.20 -6.40 25.57
C ARG A 330 10.88 -5.66 25.34
N ARG A 331 10.95 -4.41 24.89
CA ARG A 331 9.82 -3.46 24.81
C ARG A 331 9.76 -2.87 23.42
N SER A 332 10.38 -1.70 23.23
CA SER A 332 10.55 -1.09 21.91
C SER A 332 11.62 -1.84 21.13
N PHE A 333 11.35 -2.08 19.85
CA PHE A 333 12.31 -2.69 18.93
C PHE A 333 13.41 -1.69 18.59
N ILE A 334 14.66 -2.09 18.81
CA ILE A 334 15.87 -1.27 18.58
C ILE A 334 15.69 0.18 19.09
N PRO A 335 15.67 0.43 20.42
CA PRO A 335 15.44 1.80 20.95
C PRO A 335 16.44 2.83 20.41
N LEU A 336 17.68 2.39 20.12
CA LEU A 336 18.73 3.24 19.54
C LEU A 336 18.34 3.82 18.18
N MET A 337 17.56 3.08 17.39
CA MET A 337 17.07 3.54 16.07
C MET A 337 16.28 4.85 16.21
N MET A 338 15.37 4.91 17.18
CA MET A 338 14.55 6.10 17.42
C MET A 338 15.36 7.25 18.02
N THR A 339 16.36 6.95 18.84
CA THR A 339 17.30 7.96 19.35
C THR A 339 18.09 8.58 18.19
N MET A 340 18.63 7.76 17.29
CA MET A 340 19.33 8.25 16.09
C MET A 340 18.41 9.08 15.19
N ARG A 341 17.17 8.63 14.99
CA ARG A 341 16.16 9.41 14.29
C ARG A 341 15.97 10.78 14.94
N LYS A 342 15.71 10.84 16.23
CA LYS A 342 15.48 12.10 16.96
C LYS A 342 16.64 13.10 16.81
N LEU A 343 17.88 12.60 16.74
CA LEU A 343 19.08 13.43 16.62
C LEU A 343 19.37 13.87 15.19
N MET A 344 18.99 13.08 14.18
CA MET A 344 19.52 13.24 12.83
C MET A 344 18.42 13.44 11.76
N VAL A 345 17.15 13.24 12.07
CA VAL A 345 16.06 13.45 11.09
C VAL A 345 16.12 14.87 10.55
N GLY A 346 15.85 15.04 9.26
CA GLY A 346 16.01 16.31 8.56
C GLY A 346 17.43 16.56 8.02
N THR A 347 18.37 15.64 8.22
CA THR A 347 19.70 15.71 7.61
C THR A 347 19.83 14.74 6.43
N LYS A 348 20.62 15.12 5.42
CA LYS A 348 20.93 14.24 4.28
C LYS A 348 21.63 12.95 4.72
N ILE A 349 22.42 13.00 5.80
CA ILE A 349 23.10 11.83 6.37
C ILE A 349 22.07 10.82 6.87
N PHE A 350 21.03 11.28 7.57
CA PHE A 350 19.96 10.41 8.05
C PHE A 350 19.22 9.73 6.88
N SER A 351 18.83 10.49 5.86
CA SER A 351 18.15 9.95 4.68
C SER A 351 19.03 8.95 3.94
N PHE A 352 20.32 9.25 3.78
CA PHE A 352 21.27 8.35 3.15
C PHE A 352 21.44 7.03 3.93
N LEU A 353 21.60 7.10 5.25
CA LEU A 353 21.71 5.91 6.09
C LEU A 353 20.41 5.09 6.10
N SER A 354 19.27 5.76 6.11
CA SER A 354 17.96 5.11 6.01
C SER A 354 17.81 4.40 4.66
N TYR A 355 18.15 5.05 3.55
CA TYR A 355 18.14 4.43 2.23
C TYR A 355 19.01 3.17 2.17
N ILE A 356 20.28 3.26 2.63
CA ILE A 356 21.18 2.11 2.65
C ILE A 356 20.61 0.97 3.48
N MET A 357 20.02 1.28 4.63
CA MET A 357 19.41 0.27 5.49
C MET A 357 18.25 -0.44 4.76
N PHE A 358 17.34 0.31 4.15
CA PHE A 358 16.22 -0.27 3.42
C PHE A 358 16.67 -1.07 2.18
N ASN A 359 17.60 -0.52 1.41
CA ASN A 359 18.16 -1.22 0.25
C ASN A 359 18.85 -2.53 0.66
N TYR A 360 19.65 -2.50 1.73
CA TYR A 360 20.34 -3.68 2.22
C TYR A 360 19.41 -4.75 2.80
N LEU A 361 18.40 -4.32 3.58
CA LEU A 361 17.49 -5.24 4.25
C LEU A 361 16.49 -5.88 3.28
N PHE A 362 15.99 -5.12 2.33
CA PHE A 362 14.81 -5.47 1.55
C PHE A 362 15.04 -5.51 0.04
N ASP A 363 16.28 -5.31 -0.43
CA ASP A 363 16.62 -5.21 -1.86
C ASP A 363 15.86 -4.09 -2.61
N TRP A 364 15.30 -3.12 -1.88
CA TRP A 364 14.60 -2.01 -2.50
C TRP A 364 15.58 -1.01 -3.10
N ASN A 365 15.31 -0.56 -4.30
CA ASN A 365 16.11 0.45 -4.99
C ASN A 365 15.27 1.70 -5.26
N ASP A 366 15.94 2.77 -5.66
CA ASP A 366 15.33 4.08 -5.94
C ASP A 366 15.33 4.42 -7.44
N VAL A 367 15.42 3.43 -8.31
CA VAL A 367 15.52 3.63 -9.77
C VAL A 367 14.28 4.34 -10.32
N LEU A 368 13.11 3.99 -9.79
CA LEU A 368 11.83 4.58 -10.19
C LEU A 368 11.44 5.82 -9.36
N TRP A 369 12.23 6.19 -8.34
CA TRP A 369 11.87 7.31 -7.49
C TRP A 369 12.39 8.64 -8.06
N ASP A 370 11.67 9.71 -7.75
CA ASP A 370 12.19 11.06 -7.98
C ASP A 370 13.41 11.29 -7.08
N ARG A 371 14.59 11.37 -7.68
CA ARG A 371 15.86 11.51 -6.96
C ARG A 371 15.94 12.77 -6.11
N VAL A 372 15.23 13.83 -6.52
CA VAL A 372 15.19 15.10 -5.80
C VAL A 372 14.38 14.97 -4.50
N LEU A 373 13.30 14.17 -4.54
CA LEU A 373 12.39 13.97 -3.43
C LEU A 373 12.71 12.75 -2.57
N ARG A 374 13.59 11.85 -3.02
CA ARG A 374 13.93 10.61 -2.33
C ARG A 374 14.23 10.80 -0.84
N ASP A 375 15.01 11.82 -0.51
CA ASP A 375 15.43 12.07 0.86
C ASP A 375 14.26 12.48 1.77
N ARG A 376 13.19 13.10 1.22
CA ARG A 376 11.97 13.44 1.96
C ARG A 376 11.18 12.20 2.35
N ASN A 377 11.25 11.12 1.56
CA ASN A 377 10.51 9.88 1.82
C ASN A 377 10.92 9.20 3.13
N PHE A 378 12.13 9.46 3.61
CA PHE A 378 12.63 8.91 4.87
C PHE A 378 12.33 9.78 6.10
N LEU A 379 11.74 10.99 5.94
CA LEU A 379 11.43 11.87 7.06
C LEU A 379 10.39 11.28 8.02
N PHE A 380 9.51 10.41 7.51
CA PHE A 380 8.38 9.85 8.24
C PHE A 380 8.57 8.39 8.63
N SER A 381 9.80 7.90 8.57
CA SER A 381 10.26 6.57 8.98
C SER A 381 11.68 6.67 9.58
N PRO A 382 12.13 5.72 10.41
CA PRO A 382 11.33 4.70 11.08
C PRO A 382 10.48 5.27 12.22
N VAL A 383 9.50 4.48 12.69
CA VAL A 383 8.66 4.78 13.84
C VAL A 383 8.90 3.78 14.99
N HIS A 384 8.36 4.09 16.17
CA HIS A 384 8.36 3.16 17.30
C HIS A 384 7.47 1.94 17.01
N ILE A 385 8.01 0.75 17.20
CA ILE A 385 7.27 -0.51 17.18
C ILE A 385 7.66 -1.40 18.36
N SER A 386 6.79 -2.33 18.73
CA SER A 386 7.09 -3.30 19.79
C SER A 386 7.98 -4.43 19.29
N VAL A 387 8.73 -5.05 20.20
CA VAL A 387 9.44 -6.32 19.90
C VAL A 387 8.44 -7.44 19.58
N LYS A 388 7.27 -7.45 20.23
CA LYS A 388 6.22 -8.43 19.96
C LYS A 388 5.72 -8.34 18.51
N LEU A 389 5.54 -7.13 17.96
CA LEU A 389 5.18 -6.96 16.56
C LEU A 389 6.25 -7.56 15.64
N MET A 390 7.54 -7.32 15.91
CA MET A 390 8.59 -7.95 15.12
C MET A 390 8.68 -9.47 15.31
N GLN A 391 8.35 -9.99 16.48
CA GLN A 391 8.18 -11.44 16.70
C GLN A 391 7.03 -11.99 15.88
N TRP A 392 5.90 -11.28 15.80
CA TRP A 392 4.78 -11.65 14.94
C TRP A 392 5.19 -11.72 13.46
N TRP A 393 6.07 -10.83 13.00
CA TRP A 393 6.57 -10.87 11.63
C TRP A 393 7.57 -12.01 11.40
N LEU A 394 8.51 -12.24 12.31
CA LEU A 394 9.76 -12.96 12.01
C LEU A 394 10.04 -14.19 12.88
N SER A 395 9.30 -14.44 13.99
CA SER A 395 9.65 -15.53 14.90
C SER A 395 9.76 -16.87 14.17
N PRO A 396 10.88 -17.59 14.33
CA PRO A 396 11.06 -18.92 13.75
C PRO A 396 10.54 -20.02 14.65
N LEU A 397 10.07 -19.71 15.87
CA LEU A 397 9.69 -20.70 16.87
C LEU A 397 8.42 -21.44 16.46
N PRO A 398 8.40 -22.79 16.52
CA PRO A 398 7.28 -23.59 16.05
C PRO A 398 5.99 -23.41 16.89
N ASN A 399 6.14 -22.98 18.14
CA ASN A 399 5.04 -22.73 19.08
C ASN A 399 4.50 -21.29 19.03
N LYS A 400 5.10 -20.43 18.19
CA LYS A 400 4.62 -19.06 17.95
C LYS A 400 4.06 -18.93 16.54
N LEU A 401 2.85 -18.38 16.45
CA LEU A 401 2.31 -17.95 15.16
C LEU A 401 3.07 -16.71 14.69
N SER A 402 3.64 -16.79 13.50
CA SER A 402 4.29 -15.65 12.86
C SER A 402 3.96 -15.59 11.38
N PHE A 403 4.05 -14.39 10.79
CA PHE A 403 3.88 -14.21 9.36
C PHE A 403 4.86 -15.09 8.57
N LYS A 404 6.11 -15.14 8.97
CA LYS A 404 7.14 -15.92 8.30
C LYS A 404 6.85 -17.42 8.24
N LYS A 405 6.23 -18.01 9.29
CA LYS A 405 6.05 -19.47 9.44
C LYS A 405 4.62 -19.93 9.65
N GLY A 406 3.66 -19.09 9.51
CA GLY A 406 2.29 -19.44 9.79
C GLY A 406 1.27 -18.55 9.11
N ALA A 407 1.65 -17.87 8.05
CA ALA A 407 0.73 -17.03 7.30
C ALA A 407 -0.52 -17.81 6.85
N GLU A 408 -0.37 -19.07 6.46
CA GLU A 408 -1.48 -19.95 6.07
C GLU A 408 -2.46 -20.30 7.21
N LYS A 409 -2.09 -20.08 8.46
CA LYS A 409 -3.02 -20.20 9.61
C LYS A 409 -3.85 -18.93 9.80
N ILE A 410 -3.31 -17.80 9.39
CA ILE A 410 -3.98 -16.50 9.42
C ILE A 410 -4.82 -16.34 8.16
N PHE A 411 -4.24 -16.67 7.00
CA PHE A 411 -4.80 -16.56 5.66
C PHE A 411 -4.73 -17.93 4.96
N PRO A 412 -5.72 -18.82 5.14
CA PRO A 412 -5.68 -20.17 4.59
C PRO A 412 -5.72 -20.17 3.06
N ASP A 413 -4.73 -20.80 2.40
CA ASP A 413 -4.61 -20.84 0.94
C ASP A 413 -5.77 -21.55 0.23
N LYS A 414 -6.34 -22.57 0.88
CA LYS A 414 -7.29 -23.50 0.25
C LYS A 414 -8.70 -23.35 0.80
N LYS A 415 -9.03 -22.19 1.35
CA LYS A 415 -10.36 -21.90 1.90
C LYS A 415 -10.78 -20.52 1.47
N THR A 416 -12.03 -20.39 1.05
CA THR A 416 -12.66 -19.10 0.84
C THR A 416 -12.61 -18.28 2.12
N TRP A 417 -12.13 -17.04 2.02
CA TRP A 417 -12.06 -16.11 3.15
C TRP A 417 -13.37 -15.40 3.39
N PHE A 418 -14.07 -15.08 2.30
CA PHE A 418 -15.25 -14.23 2.33
C PHE A 418 -16.52 -15.07 2.06
N PRO A 419 -17.41 -15.25 3.07
CA PRO A 419 -18.62 -16.03 2.93
C PRO A 419 -19.73 -15.25 2.20
N ILE A 420 -19.47 -14.85 0.96
CA ILE A 420 -20.40 -14.09 0.12
C ILE A 420 -21.37 -15.08 -0.55
N ALA A 421 -22.68 -14.77 -0.57
CA ALA A 421 -23.67 -15.55 -1.28
C ALA A 421 -23.44 -15.46 -2.79
N LYS A 422 -23.67 -16.56 -3.53
CA LYS A 422 -23.82 -16.48 -4.98
C LYS A 422 -25.09 -15.69 -5.28
N ASN A 423 -25.04 -14.78 -6.23
CA ASN A 423 -26.23 -14.20 -6.82
C ASN A 423 -26.88 -15.30 -7.68
N ASP A 424 -27.88 -15.98 -7.13
CA ASP A 424 -28.66 -16.99 -7.85
C ASP A 424 -29.65 -16.26 -8.79
N ASP A 425 -29.15 -15.59 -9.82
CA ASP A 425 -29.97 -15.03 -10.90
C ASP A 425 -30.25 -16.06 -12.01
N ASP A 426 -29.88 -17.33 -11.83
CA ASP A 426 -30.14 -18.37 -12.81
C ASP A 426 -30.49 -19.72 -12.17
N SER A 427 -31.70 -19.82 -11.61
CA SER A 427 -32.37 -21.14 -11.55
C SER A 427 -33.87 -21.02 -11.23
N GLY A 428 -34.63 -21.01 -12.29
CA GLY A 428 -35.99 -21.54 -12.19
C GLY A 428 -35.95 -22.97 -11.67
N ASN A 429 -36.80 -23.22 -10.68
CA ASN A 429 -37.22 -24.54 -10.20
C ASN A 429 -36.21 -25.44 -9.49
N ASN A 430 -36.23 -25.34 -8.15
CA ASN A 430 -36.51 -26.54 -7.34
C ASN A 430 -36.86 -26.17 -5.90
N LEU A 431 -38.12 -26.27 -5.58
CA LEU A 431 -38.65 -26.34 -4.21
C LEU A 431 -38.16 -27.64 -3.57
N ASP A 432 -37.19 -27.53 -2.67
CA ASP A 432 -36.96 -28.53 -1.62
C ASP A 432 -37.04 -27.83 -0.27
N ASN A 433 -38.26 -27.75 0.23
CA ASN A 433 -38.59 -27.40 1.61
C ASN A 433 -38.19 -28.56 2.53
N ASN A 434 -36.95 -28.60 3.02
CA ASN A 434 -36.60 -29.24 4.29
C ASN A 434 -35.09 -29.23 4.49
N LYS A 435 -34.55 -28.09 4.98
CA LYS A 435 -33.36 -28.05 5.82
C LYS A 435 -33.28 -26.69 6.54
N LEU A 436 -34.02 -26.60 7.64
CA LEU A 436 -33.73 -25.64 8.69
C LEU A 436 -32.39 -26.02 9.33
N HIS A 437 -31.29 -25.54 8.82
CA HIS A 437 -30.03 -25.50 9.56
C HIS A 437 -29.43 -24.10 9.42
N LEU A 438 -29.35 -23.45 10.57
CA LEU A 438 -28.63 -22.23 10.91
C LEU A 438 -27.42 -21.99 9.98
N ASN A 439 -27.64 -21.37 8.82
CA ASN A 439 -26.57 -20.81 8.02
C ASN A 439 -26.22 -19.43 8.61
N PRO A 440 -24.96 -19.14 8.91
CA PRO A 440 -24.54 -17.77 9.18
C PRO A 440 -25.02 -16.92 7.99
N LYS A 441 -25.65 -15.78 8.27
CA LYS A 441 -26.16 -14.85 7.26
C LYS A 441 -25.04 -14.58 6.24
N ARG A 442 -25.17 -15.12 5.03
CA ARG A 442 -24.29 -14.81 3.91
C ARG A 442 -24.57 -13.38 3.51
N GLN A 443 -23.53 -12.55 3.42
CA GLN A 443 -23.65 -11.16 2.96
C GLN A 443 -23.85 -11.15 1.44
N ASN A 444 -24.66 -10.20 0.95
CA ASN A 444 -24.77 -9.94 -0.48
C ASN A 444 -23.44 -9.37 -1.00
N SER A 445 -23.05 -9.67 -2.22
CA SER A 445 -21.84 -9.14 -2.84
C SER A 445 -21.81 -7.61 -2.90
N GLU A 446 -22.95 -6.97 -2.98
CA GLU A 446 -23.10 -5.51 -2.96
C GLU A 446 -22.80 -4.87 -1.59
N GLU A 447 -22.98 -5.62 -0.51
CA GLU A 447 -22.69 -5.15 0.87
C GLU A 447 -21.24 -5.32 1.23
N PHE A 448 -20.51 -6.21 0.53
CA PHE A 448 -19.10 -6.45 0.78
C PHE A 448 -18.22 -5.37 0.13
N PRO A 449 -17.13 -4.91 0.78
CA PRO A 449 -16.25 -3.91 0.19
C PRO A 449 -15.64 -4.37 -1.13
N HIS A 450 -15.56 -3.45 -2.10
CA HIS A 450 -14.83 -3.69 -3.34
C HIS A 450 -13.32 -3.74 -3.03
N ILE A 451 -12.65 -4.82 -3.43
CA ILE A 451 -11.23 -5.03 -3.16
C ILE A 451 -10.41 -4.66 -4.40
N ILE A 452 -9.49 -3.73 -4.23
CA ILE A 452 -8.58 -3.28 -5.29
C ILE A 452 -7.15 -3.56 -4.84
N MET A 453 -6.38 -4.29 -5.64
CA MET A 453 -5.02 -4.68 -5.26
C MET A 453 -4.01 -4.23 -6.31
N PHE A 454 -2.95 -3.56 -5.86
CA PHE A 454 -1.77 -3.22 -6.67
C PHE A 454 -0.60 -4.05 -6.17
N ILE A 455 -0.21 -5.03 -6.96
CA ILE A 455 0.77 -6.06 -6.60
C ILE A 455 2.04 -5.85 -7.41
N PRO A 456 3.15 -5.41 -6.76
CA PRO A 456 4.44 -5.27 -7.43
C PRO A 456 5.05 -6.63 -7.73
N LYS A 457 5.48 -6.86 -8.97
CA LYS A 457 6.11 -8.13 -9.37
C LYS A 457 7.54 -8.30 -8.85
N GLN A 458 8.27 -7.19 -8.70
CA GLN A 458 9.65 -7.22 -8.18
C GLN A 458 9.70 -7.24 -6.65
N ASP A 459 8.56 -7.39 -6.00
CA ASP A 459 8.49 -7.51 -4.54
C ASP A 459 8.96 -8.90 -4.09
N ARG A 460 10.05 -8.91 -3.34
CA ARG A 460 10.60 -10.15 -2.78
C ARG A 460 10.31 -10.31 -1.28
N LEU A 461 9.76 -9.25 -0.67
CA LEU A 461 9.39 -9.27 0.75
C LEU A 461 8.11 -10.05 0.98
N VAL A 462 7.15 -9.91 0.08
CA VAL A 462 5.85 -10.57 0.12
C VAL A 462 5.60 -11.36 -1.18
N ASP A 463 4.81 -12.43 -1.08
CA ASP A 463 4.46 -13.28 -2.21
C ASP A 463 3.09 -12.85 -2.78
N GLY A 464 3.15 -11.90 -3.72
CA GLY A 464 1.97 -11.39 -4.40
C GLY A 464 1.32 -12.39 -5.35
N GLU A 465 2.11 -13.25 -6.01
CA GLU A 465 1.57 -14.27 -6.93
C GLU A 465 0.73 -15.31 -6.18
N ARG A 466 1.15 -15.70 -4.98
CA ARG A 466 0.37 -16.60 -4.13
C ARG A 466 -0.98 -15.98 -3.75
N LEU A 467 -1.00 -14.67 -3.49
CA LEU A 467 -2.25 -13.95 -3.20
C LEU A 467 -3.16 -13.88 -4.43
N ILE A 468 -2.62 -13.56 -5.61
CA ILE A 468 -3.37 -13.60 -6.88
C ILE A 468 -4.01 -14.97 -7.10
N ASN A 469 -3.21 -16.04 -6.96
CA ASN A 469 -3.69 -17.41 -7.11
C ASN A 469 -4.80 -17.76 -6.10
N HIS A 470 -4.71 -17.26 -4.87
CA HIS A 470 -5.76 -17.45 -3.88
C HIS A 470 -7.08 -16.80 -4.35
N PHE A 471 -7.04 -15.53 -4.77
CA PHE A 471 -8.24 -14.82 -5.21
C PHE A 471 -8.90 -15.49 -6.43
N ILE A 472 -8.12 -15.87 -7.44
CA ILE A 472 -8.62 -16.54 -8.64
C ILE A 472 -9.31 -17.86 -8.27
N ASN A 473 -8.74 -18.64 -7.37
CA ASN A 473 -9.19 -20.01 -7.11
C ASN A 473 -10.25 -20.11 -6.00
N HIS A 474 -10.32 -19.12 -5.09
CA HIS A 474 -11.12 -19.28 -3.88
C HIS A 474 -12.09 -18.13 -3.59
N GLU A 475 -11.93 -16.95 -4.22
CA GLU A 475 -12.74 -15.77 -3.93
C GLU A 475 -13.65 -15.36 -5.11
N ALA A 476 -14.18 -16.32 -5.82
CA ALA A 476 -15.00 -16.09 -7.03
C ALA A 476 -16.26 -15.23 -6.81
N ASN A 477 -16.77 -15.16 -5.58
CA ASN A 477 -17.96 -14.37 -5.25
C ASN A 477 -17.60 -12.95 -4.72
N ALA A 478 -16.33 -12.66 -4.51
CA ALA A 478 -15.89 -11.33 -4.10
C ALA A 478 -15.73 -10.42 -5.33
N VAL A 479 -16.09 -9.15 -5.17
CA VAL A 479 -15.82 -8.15 -6.21
C VAL A 479 -14.42 -7.62 -6.00
N TYR A 480 -13.51 -7.89 -6.93
CA TYR A 480 -12.13 -7.45 -6.83
C TYR A 480 -11.51 -7.10 -8.18
N LYS A 481 -10.48 -6.24 -8.14
CA LYS A 481 -9.60 -5.94 -9.28
C LYS A 481 -8.14 -6.01 -8.85
N ILE A 482 -7.28 -6.54 -9.73
CA ILE A 482 -5.85 -6.73 -9.44
C ILE A 482 -5.03 -6.12 -10.56
N TRP A 483 -4.11 -5.22 -10.21
CA TRP A 483 -3.02 -4.73 -11.06
C TRP A 483 -1.74 -5.42 -10.65
N TYR A 484 -1.11 -6.14 -11.58
CA TYR A 484 0.18 -6.78 -11.39
C TYR A 484 1.23 -5.98 -12.17
N ILE A 485 2.09 -5.25 -11.44
CA ILE A 485 2.96 -4.22 -12.00
C ILE A 485 4.38 -4.75 -12.14
N ASP A 486 4.85 -4.94 -13.39
CA ASP A 486 6.09 -5.65 -13.71
C ASP A 486 7.36 -5.00 -13.13
N GLU A 487 7.48 -3.67 -13.18
CA GLU A 487 8.70 -2.96 -12.78
C GLU A 487 8.74 -2.56 -11.31
N TYR A 488 7.60 -2.60 -10.63
CA TYR A 488 7.51 -2.12 -9.25
C TYR A 488 8.04 -3.12 -8.23
N SER A 489 8.74 -2.60 -7.23
CA SER A 489 9.08 -3.24 -5.97
C SER A 489 8.17 -2.73 -4.85
N HIS A 490 8.38 -3.21 -3.63
CA HIS A 490 7.50 -3.00 -2.47
C HIS A 490 7.16 -1.54 -2.13
N LEU A 491 8.09 -0.60 -2.32
CA LEU A 491 7.88 0.82 -2.02
C LEU A 491 7.50 1.68 -3.23
N ASP A 492 7.64 1.13 -4.43
CA ASP A 492 7.34 1.87 -5.66
C ASP A 492 5.87 2.23 -5.76
N VAL A 493 4.99 1.44 -5.14
CA VAL A 493 3.55 1.74 -5.01
C VAL A 493 3.24 3.03 -4.22
N LEU A 494 4.23 3.61 -3.55
CA LEU A 494 4.11 4.90 -2.84
C LEU A 494 4.97 6.00 -3.46
N TRP A 495 6.16 5.64 -3.98
CA TRP A 495 7.22 6.61 -4.24
C TRP A 495 7.76 6.61 -5.68
N ALA A 496 7.25 5.75 -6.56
CA ALA A 496 7.60 5.80 -7.97
C ALA A 496 7.18 7.15 -8.58
N HIS A 497 7.98 7.68 -9.52
CA HIS A 497 7.72 8.96 -10.17
C HIS A 497 6.42 8.96 -10.99
N ASP A 498 5.95 7.79 -11.40
CA ASP A 498 4.73 7.54 -12.17
C ASP A 498 3.60 6.93 -11.33
N VAL A 499 3.70 7.01 -9.98
CA VAL A 499 2.73 6.41 -9.04
C VAL A 499 1.31 6.93 -9.26
N ILE A 500 1.15 8.17 -9.70
CA ILE A 500 -0.17 8.74 -9.99
C ILE A 500 -0.81 8.03 -11.20
N ASP A 501 -0.02 7.82 -12.26
CA ASP A 501 -0.53 7.19 -13.49
C ASP A 501 -0.81 5.69 -13.30
N ARG A 502 0.04 5.00 -12.54
CA ARG A 502 -0.02 3.54 -12.38
C ARG A 502 -0.84 3.06 -11.18
N ILE A 503 -1.02 3.91 -10.18
CA ILE A 503 -1.80 3.59 -8.96
C ILE A 503 -2.96 4.57 -8.80
N GLY A 504 -2.68 5.86 -8.79
CA GLY A 504 -3.66 6.90 -8.47
C GLY A 504 -4.88 6.89 -9.40
N LYS A 505 -4.66 7.02 -10.71
CA LYS A 505 -5.73 7.02 -11.72
C LYS A 505 -6.52 5.71 -11.74
N PRO A 506 -5.88 4.52 -11.90
CA PRO A 506 -6.61 3.25 -11.86
C PRO A 506 -7.37 3.04 -10.54
N MET A 507 -6.83 3.53 -9.41
CA MET A 507 -7.51 3.47 -8.13
C MET A 507 -8.84 4.21 -8.19
N ILE A 508 -8.85 5.52 -8.49
CA ILE A 508 -10.09 6.32 -8.46
C ILE A 508 -11.10 5.92 -9.54
N GLU A 509 -10.64 5.44 -10.71
CA GLU A 509 -11.51 4.91 -11.76
C GLU A 509 -12.26 3.64 -11.36
N ASN A 510 -11.77 2.95 -10.33
CA ASN A 510 -12.32 1.67 -9.89
C ASN A 510 -12.86 1.69 -8.46
N LEU A 511 -12.83 2.82 -7.76
CA LEU A 511 -13.55 2.97 -6.50
C LEU A 511 -15.05 2.90 -6.75
N ARG A 512 -15.75 2.17 -5.89
CA ARG A 512 -17.21 2.20 -5.82
C ARG A 512 -17.62 3.36 -4.93
N PHE A 513 -18.61 4.10 -5.38
CA PHE A 513 -19.21 5.18 -4.60
C PHE A 513 -20.59 4.76 -4.14
N PRO A 514 -20.95 5.00 -2.89
CA PRO A 514 -22.31 4.78 -2.45
C PRO A 514 -23.23 5.63 -3.33
N ASN A 515 -24.28 5.03 -3.90
CA ASN A 515 -25.29 5.78 -4.61
C ASN A 515 -25.72 6.95 -3.73
N ALA A 516 -25.54 8.17 -4.22
CA ALA A 516 -26.06 9.36 -3.55
C ALA A 516 -27.57 9.14 -3.36
N ARG A 517 -27.96 8.81 -2.14
CA ARG A 517 -29.37 8.63 -1.78
C ARG A 517 -30.04 9.99 -1.64
#